data_dfce8290869816fa3a108d920405b397
#
_entry.id   dfce8290869816fa3a108d920405b397
#
_cell.length_a   1.000
_cell.length_b   1.000
_cell.length_c   1.000
_cell.angle_alpha   90.00
_cell.angle_beta   90.00
_cell.angle_gamma   90.00
#
_symmetry.space_group_name_H-M   'P 1'
#
loop_
_entity.id
_entity.type
_entity.pdbx_description
1 polymer ?
#
loop_
_entity_poly.entity_id
_entity_poly.type
_entity_poly.pdbx_seq_one_letter_code
_entity_poly.pdbx_strand_id
1 'polypeptide(L)'
;MKSALKKSILAVFMLCFATQAWAVKAKIRFLFPVSTKNVTDGFENAELRTSEFVLAFLLPVSRNTQLGLGYSYFNARIEDPTSSSEGYKGIFRAHLMELGAGYSGFELTRNISLLFDASVRIPVSGQAEVKGNQDSAEASSISGMGYFFGPGVAYGKMEIILFYQRRNLSFDNLTVLRKGKRQDVALHSTEYGLGLGYTF
;
A
#
# COMPACT_ATOMS: atom_id res chain seq x y z
N MET A 1 31.48 14.81 1.29
CA MET A 1 31.18 13.47 1.79
C MET A 1 29.79 12.93 1.40
N LYS A 2 28.67 13.67 1.60
CA LYS A 2 27.30 13.17 1.27
C LYS A 2 27.07 12.74 -0.19
N SER A 3 27.76 13.38 -1.17
CA SER A 3 27.62 13.05 -2.60
C SER A 3 28.33 11.73 -2.98
N ALA A 4 29.49 11.45 -2.41
CA ALA A 4 30.24 10.23 -2.68
C ALA A 4 29.50 8.99 -2.12
N LEU A 5 28.94 9.10 -0.92
CA LEU A 5 28.17 8.02 -0.31
C LEU A 5 26.93 7.64 -1.15
N LYS A 6 26.22 8.66 -1.66
CA LYS A 6 25.05 8.41 -2.54
C LYS A 6 25.44 7.70 -3.84
N LYS A 7 26.56 8.10 -4.45
CA LYS A 7 27.08 7.47 -5.68
C LYS A 7 27.54 6.03 -5.42
N SER A 8 28.19 5.78 -4.28
CA SER A 8 28.61 4.42 -3.91
C SER A 8 27.43 3.49 -3.63
N ILE A 9 26.41 3.96 -2.94
CA ILE A 9 25.17 3.17 -2.70
C ILE A 9 24.49 2.86 -4.03
N LEU A 10 24.35 3.84 -4.92
CA LEU A 10 23.76 3.64 -6.24
C LEU A 10 24.58 2.66 -7.09
N ALA A 11 25.92 2.74 -7.05
CA ALA A 11 26.81 1.85 -7.78
C ALA A 11 26.72 0.40 -7.26
N VAL A 12 26.69 0.21 -5.94
CA VAL A 12 26.49 -1.13 -5.33
C VAL A 12 25.11 -1.69 -5.70
N PHE A 13 24.08 -0.86 -5.67
CA PHE A 13 22.74 -1.25 -6.09
C PHE A 13 22.70 -1.68 -7.56
N MET A 14 23.31 -0.88 -8.45
CA MET A 14 23.43 -1.18 -9.88
C MET A 14 24.27 -2.45 -10.15
N LEU A 15 25.35 -2.67 -9.41
CA LEU A 15 26.15 -3.88 -9.54
C LEU A 15 25.37 -5.14 -9.09
N CYS A 16 24.65 -5.07 -7.99
CA CYS A 16 23.77 -6.17 -7.54
C CYS A 16 22.69 -6.49 -8.58
N PHE A 17 22.12 -5.47 -9.23
CA PHE A 17 21.16 -5.67 -10.31
C PHE A 17 21.80 -6.28 -11.57
N ALA A 18 23.00 -5.84 -11.93
CA ALA A 18 23.68 -6.31 -13.14
C ALA A 18 24.10 -7.78 -13.07
N THR A 19 24.48 -8.25 -11.88
CA THR A 19 24.92 -9.65 -11.69
C THR A 19 23.77 -10.64 -11.50
N GLN A 20 22.57 -10.15 -11.16
CA GLN A 20 21.39 -10.99 -10.88
C GLN A 20 20.19 -10.70 -11.79
N ALA A 21 20.38 -9.96 -12.87
CA ALA A 21 19.30 -9.54 -13.78
C ALA A 21 18.45 -10.73 -14.31
N TRP A 22 18.99 -11.93 -14.33
CA TRP A 22 18.31 -13.17 -14.77
C TRP A 22 17.43 -13.81 -13.68
N ALA A 23 17.51 -13.33 -12.44
CA ALA A 23 16.81 -13.90 -11.31
C ALA A 23 15.67 -12.99 -10.77
N VAL A 24 15.50 -11.79 -11.33
CA VAL A 24 14.42 -10.88 -10.92
C VAL A 24 13.08 -11.47 -11.32
N LYS A 25 12.21 -11.62 -10.34
CA LYS A 25 10.81 -12.06 -10.54
C LYS A 25 9.89 -10.85 -10.45
N ALA A 26 8.86 -10.84 -11.27
CA ALA A 26 7.77 -9.87 -11.13
C ALA A 26 6.59 -10.53 -10.41
N LYS A 27 5.98 -9.79 -9.49
CA LYS A 27 4.80 -10.24 -8.73
C LYS A 27 3.68 -9.22 -8.88
N ILE A 28 2.50 -9.71 -9.18
CA ILE A 28 1.26 -8.92 -9.17
C ILE A 28 0.39 -9.43 -8.04
N ARG A 29 -0.23 -8.53 -7.28
CA ARG A 29 -1.12 -8.89 -6.18
C ARG A 29 -2.32 -7.97 -6.09
N PHE A 30 -3.47 -8.53 -5.82
CA PHE A 30 -4.71 -7.83 -5.48
C PHE A 30 -5.03 -8.08 -4.02
N LEU A 31 -5.32 -7.03 -3.28
CA LEU A 31 -5.66 -7.08 -1.86
C LEU A 31 -7.14 -6.74 -1.68
N PHE A 32 -7.84 -7.64 -0.98
CA PHE A 32 -9.26 -7.56 -0.68
C PHE A 32 -9.46 -7.50 0.83
N PRO A 33 -9.60 -6.31 1.43
CA PRO A 33 -9.89 -6.18 2.84
C PRO A 33 -11.23 -6.80 3.18
N VAL A 34 -11.25 -7.63 4.22
CA VAL A 34 -12.48 -8.23 4.80
C VAL A 34 -12.94 -7.40 5.99
N SER A 35 -12.00 -6.81 6.71
CA SER A 35 -12.28 -5.93 7.84
C SER A 35 -11.38 -4.71 7.76
N THR A 36 -11.98 -3.55 7.89
CA THR A 36 -11.28 -2.26 7.90
C THR A 36 -11.72 -1.48 9.13
N LYS A 37 -10.76 -1.15 10.01
CA LYS A 37 -10.97 -0.21 11.10
C LYS A 37 -10.47 1.16 10.64
N ASN A 38 -11.38 2.12 10.59
CA ASN A 38 -11.09 3.50 10.27
C ASN A 38 -10.99 4.32 11.58
N VAL A 39 -9.97 5.17 11.68
CA VAL A 39 -9.80 6.14 12.77
C VAL A 39 -9.44 7.49 12.14
N THR A 40 -10.14 7.85 11.07
CA THR A 40 -9.91 9.12 10.38
C THR A 40 -10.63 10.23 11.12
N ASP A 41 -9.92 11.29 11.48
CA ASP A 41 -10.49 12.43 12.19
C ASP A 41 -11.69 13.01 11.43
N GLY A 42 -12.81 13.15 12.14
CA GLY A 42 -14.07 13.62 11.56
C GLY A 42 -14.90 12.56 10.80
N PHE A 43 -14.40 11.32 10.68
CA PHE A 43 -15.07 10.19 10.00
C PHE A 43 -15.03 8.90 10.83
N GLU A 44 -15.03 9.01 12.15
CA GLU A 44 -14.82 7.88 13.07
C GLU A 44 -15.86 6.77 12.94
N ASN A 45 -17.09 7.11 12.55
CA ASN A 45 -18.21 6.17 12.36
C ASN A 45 -18.47 5.83 10.88
N ALA A 46 -17.64 6.33 9.96
CA ALA A 46 -17.84 6.12 8.55
C ALA A 46 -17.32 4.76 8.10
N GLU A 47 -18.07 4.12 7.20
CA GLU A 47 -17.63 2.89 6.55
C GLU A 47 -16.50 3.21 5.55
N LEU A 48 -15.35 2.59 5.75
CA LEU A 48 -14.19 2.69 4.86
C LEU A 48 -14.11 1.44 3.99
N ARG A 49 -14.23 1.61 2.69
CA ARG A 49 -14.02 0.55 1.70
C ARG A 49 -12.73 0.82 0.95
N THR A 50 -11.84 -0.16 0.96
CA THR A 50 -10.54 -0.03 0.32
C THR A 50 -10.30 -1.13 -0.70
N SER A 51 -9.47 -0.82 -1.69
CA SER A 51 -8.92 -1.79 -2.64
C SER A 51 -7.49 -1.41 -2.99
N GLU A 52 -6.66 -2.40 -3.22
CA GLU A 52 -5.27 -2.16 -3.56
C GLU A 52 -4.75 -3.16 -4.57
N PHE A 53 -4.00 -2.64 -5.53
CA PHE A 53 -3.23 -3.39 -6.50
C PHE A 53 -1.75 -3.17 -6.25
N VAL A 54 -0.96 -4.24 -6.25
CA VAL A 54 0.50 -4.19 -6.03
C VAL A 54 1.22 -4.84 -7.19
N LEU A 55 2.23 -4.15 -7.71
CA LEU A 55 3.22 -4.68 -8.64
C LEU A 55 4.58 -4.62 -7.97
N ALA A 56 5.25 -5.74 -7.78
CA ALA A 56 6.55 -5.81 -7.14
C ALA A 56 7.57 -6.56 -8.01
N PHE A 57 8.82 -6.10 -7.94
CA PHE A 57 9.99 -6.78 -8.49
C PHE A 57 10.78 -7.37 -7.32
N LEU A 58 11.02 -8.67 -7.39
CA LEU A 58 11.62 -9.46 -6.33
C LEU A 58 13.03 -9.89 -6.74
N LEU A 59 13.99 -9.52 -5.93
CA LEU A 59 15.39 -9.92 -6.07
C LEU A 59 15.68 -11.05 -5.06
N PRO A 60 15.99 -12.28 -5.48
CA PRO A 60 16.37 -13.33 -4.56
C PRO A 60 17.73 -13.02 -3.92
N VAL A 61 17.75 -12.99 -2.58
CA VAL A 61 18.95 -12.78 -1.77
C VAL A 61 19.50 -14.10 -1.27
N SER A 62 18.61 -15.05 -1.04
CA SER A 62 18.96 -16.43 -0.69
C SER A 62 17.97 -17.39 -1.36
N ARG A 63 18.17 -18.70 -1.15
CA ARG A 63 17.24 -19.73 -1.66
C ARG A 63 15.77 -19.44 -1.30
N ASN A 64 15.55 -18.89 -0.10
CA ASN A 64 14.21 -18.74 0.47
C ASN A 64 13.82 -17.29 0.74
N THR A 65 14.74 -16.35 0.60
CA THR A 65 14.53 -14.92 0.93
C THR A 65 14.66 -14.05 -0.30
N GLN A 66 13.75 -13.12 -0.44
CA GLN A 66 13.70 -12.15 -1.54
C GLN A 66 13.56 -10.75 -0.97
N LEU A 67 14.20 -9.78 -1.60
CA LEU A 67 13.93 -8.35 -1.37
C LEU A 67 13.06 -7.84 -2.50
N GLY A 68 12.11 -6.98 -2.20
CA GLY A 68 11.16 -6.44 -3.15
C GLY A 68 11.20 -4.93 -3.23
N LEU A 69 11.13 -4.43 -4.46
CA LEU A 69 10.79 -3.05 -4.75
C LEU A 69 9.47 -3.08 -5.52
N GLY A 70 8.47 -2.37 -5.04
CA GLY A 70 7.15 -2.42 -5.62
C GLY A 70 6.51 -1.05 -5.76
N TYR A 71 5.42 -1.08 -6.47
CA TYR A 71 4.48 0.02 -6.63
C TYR A 71 3.10 -0.50 -6.25
N SER A 72 2.36 0.27 -5.45
CA SER A 72 0.97 -0.03 -5.19
C SER A 72 0.07 1.16 -5.50
N TYR A 73 -1.12 0.83 -6.00
CA TYR A 73 -2.21 1.77 -6.20
C TYR A 73 -3.32 1.46 -5.20
N PHE A 74 -3.54 2.40 -4.31
CA PHE A 74 -4.54 2.35 -3.26
C PHE A 74 -5.71 3.26 -3.61
N ASN A 75 -6.92 2.73 -3.41
CA ASN A 75 -8.16 3.50 -3.54
C ASN A 75 -9.02 3.22 -2.31
N ALA A 76 -9.48 4.28 -1.67
CA ALA A 76 -10.38 4.22 -0.52
C ALA A 76 -11.60 5.11 -0.73
N ARG A 77 -12.75 4.63 -0.27
CA ARG A 77 -14.00 5.38 -0.23
C ARG A 77 -14.52 5.39 1.20
N ILE A 78 -14.86 6.56 1.66
CA ILE A 78 -15.50 6.78 2.96
C ILE A 78 -16.93 7.24 2.68
N GLU A 79 -17.89 6.57 3.30
CA GLU A 79 -19.30 6.97 3.29
C GLU A 79 -19.76 7.05 4.75
N ASP A 80 -20.24 8.21 5.16
CA ASP A 80 -20.84 8.41 6.49
C ASP A 80 -22.35 8.31 6.40
N PRO A 81 -22.96 7.18 6.86
CA PRO A 81 -24.40 7.00 6.82
C PRO A 81 -25.15 7.78 7.90
N THR A 82 -24.46 8.31 8.91
CA THR A 82 -25.10 8.91 10.11
C THR A 82 -25.34 10.40 9.99
N SER A 83 -24.74 11.09 9.05
CA SER A 83 -25.01 12.50 8.82
C SER A 83 -26.31 12.65 8.03
N SER A 84 -27.42 12.66 8.76
CA SER A 84 -28.79 12.65 8.22
C SER A 84 -29.21 13.88 7.41
N SER A 85 -28.38 14.88 7.27
CA SER A 85 -28.63 16.07 6.43
C SER A 85 -27.53 16.43 5.44
N GLU A 86 -26.32 15.93 5.62
CA GLU A 86 -25.17 16.27 4.78
C GLU A 86 -24.24 15.05 4.64
N GLY A 87 -24.68 14.04 3.87
CA GLY A 87 -23.86 12.84 3.61
C GLY A 87 -22.50 13.21 3.04
N TYR A 88 -21.45 13.06 3.86
CA TYR A 88 -20.08 13.24 3.41
C TYR A 88 -19.59 11.96 2.71
N LYS A 89 -19.03 12.14 1.52
CA LYS A 89 -18.36 11.08 0.76
C LYS A 89 -16.92 11.50 0.50
N GLY A 90 -15.99 10.64 0.89
CA GLY A 90 -14.57 10.84 0.61
C GLY A 90 -14.05 9.80 -0.36
N ILE A 91 -13.26 10.23 -1.33
CA ILE A 91 -12.50 9.35 -2.22
C ILE A 91 -11.02 9.71 -2.06
N PHE A 92 -10.23 8.71 -1.68
CA PHE A 92 -8.80 8.85 -1.47
C PHE A 92 -8.08 7.91 -2.42
N ARG A 93 -7.12 8.43 -3.17
CA ARG A 93 -6.29 7.66 -4.09
C ARG A 93 -4.85 7.94 -3.78
N ALA A 94 -4.02 6.90 -3.72
CA ALA A 94 -2.60 7.04 -3.47
C ALA A 94 -1.78 6.09 -4.32
N HIS A 95 -0.67 6.58 -4.81
CA HIS A 95 0.39 5.84 -5.45
C HIS A 95 1.50 5.67 -4.42
N LEU A 96 1.82 4.45 -4.06
CA LEU A 96 2.77 4.13 -3.01
C LEU A 96 3.96 3.38 -3.61
N MET A 97 5.16 3.70 -3.17
CA MET A 97 6.34 2.89 -3.38
C MET A 97 6.43 1.87 -2.25
N GLU A 98 6.67 0.61 -2.58
CA GLU A 98 6.79 -0.49 -1.62
C GLU A 98 8.23 -0.97 -1.55
N LEU A 99 8.76 -1.07 -0.33
CA LEU A 99 10.03 -1.73 -0.02
C LEU A 99 9.72 -2.91 0.90
N GLY A 100 10.06 -4.12 0.48
CA GLY A 100 9.67 -5.30 1.22
C GLY A 100 10.69 -6.43 1.20
N ALA A 101 10.40 -7.42 2.02
CA ALA A 101 11.07 -8.69 2.04
C ALA A 101 10.05 -9.82 2.04
N GLY A 102 10.34 -10.87 1.31
CA GLY A 102 9.55 -12.09 1.27
C GLY A 102 10.38 -13.30 1.66
N TYR A 103 9.74 -14.23 2.33
CA TYR A 103 10.29 -15.54 2.63
C TYR A 103 9.36 -16.62 2.06
N SER A 104 9.92 -17.61 1.36
CA SER A 104 9.21 -18.74 0.81
C SER A 104 10.09 -19.99 0.96
N GLY A 105 9.86 -20.77 2.01
CA GLY A 105 10.84 -21.81 2.35
C GLY A 105 10.34 -23.10 2.98
N PHE A 106 9.11 -23.14 3.47
CA PHE A 106 8.54 -24.39 3.96
C PHE A 106 7.70 -25.04 2.88
N GLU A 107 8.25 -26.06 2.24
CA GLU A 107 7.50 -26.90 1.31
C GLU A 107 6.59 -27.84 2.12
N LEU A 108 5.27 -27.58 2.08
CA LEU A 108 4.27 -28.48 2.66
C LEU A 108 4.06 -29.72 1.79
N THR A 109 4.11 -29.51 0.48
CA THR A 109 4.07 -30.57 -0.54
C THR A 109 4.94 -30.15 -1.73
N ARG A 110 5.08 -31.03 -2.74
CA ARG A 110 5.89 -30.79 -3.93
C ARG A 110 5.59 -29.46 -4.66
N ASN A 111 4.38 -28.90 -4.50
CA ASN A 111 3.94 -27.69 -5.20
C ASN A 111 3.40 -26.60 -4.25
N ILE A 112 3.32 -26.85 -2.95
CA ILE A 112 2.77 -25.94 -1.97
C ILE A 112 3.87 -25.53 -1.00
N SER A 113 4.11 -24.22 -0.89
CA SER A 113 5.05 -23.65 0.07
C SER A 113 4.39 -22.58 0.93
N LEU A 114 4.85 -22.46 2.18
CA LEU A 114 4.51 -21.33 3.02
C LEU A 114 5.29 -20.10 2.57
N LEU A 115 4.62 -18.96 2.61
CA LEU A 115 5.24 -17.67 2.33
C LEU A 115 4.92 -16.66 3.43
N PHE A 116 5.84 -15.69 3.60
CA PHE A 116 5.68 -14.55 4.47
C PHE A 116 6.20 -13.32 3.73
N ASP A 117 5.38 -12.30 3.63
CA ASP A 117 5.75 -11.03 3.04
C ASP A 117 5.60 -9.91 4.06
N ALA A 118 6.56 -9.01 4.12
CA ALA A 118 6.50 -7.80 4.91
C ALA A 118 7.02 -6.62 4.11
N SER A 119 6.35 -5.49 4.19
CA SER A 119 6.79 -4.29 3.47
C SER A 119 6.43 -3.00 4.18
N VAL A 120 7.19 -1.96 3.84
CA VAL A 120 6.92 -0.56 4.15
C VAL A 120 6.48 0.12 2.86
N ARG A 121 5.45 0.95 2.94
CA ARG A 121 4.86 1.67 1.82
C ARG A 121 4.94 3.16 2.07
N ILE A 122 5.50 3.88 1.11
CA ILE A 122 5.74 5.32 1.18
C ILE A 122 4.94 5.97 0.06
N PRO A 123 4.09 6.97 0.35
CA PRO A 123 3.34 7.67 -0.69
C PRO A 123 4.28 8.48 -1.59
N VAL A 124 4.04 8.39 -2.89
CA VAL A 124 4.74 9.14 -3.93
C VAL A 124 3.85 10.25 -4.46
N SER A 125 2.57 9.95 -4.64
CA SER A 125 1.56 10.92 -5.04
C SER A 125 0.19 10.44 -4.57
N GLY A 126 -0.75 11.35 -4.43
CA GLY A 126 -2.11 11.01 -4.03
C GLY A 126 -3.06 12.15 -4.24
N GLN A 127 -4.34 11.81 -4.22
CA GLN A 127 -5.45 12.75 -4.34
C GLN A 127 -6.50 12.38 -3.32
N ALA A 128 -7.07 13.38 -2.66
CA ALA A 128 -8.26 13.23 -1.85
C ALA A 128 -9.34 14.17 -2.35
N GLU A 129 -10.54 13.66 -2.47
CA GLU A 129 -11.73 14.41 -2.81
C GLU A 129 -12.79 14.14 -1.74
N VAL A 130 -13.22 15.17 -1.03
CA VAL A 130 -14.28 15.08 -0.03
C VAL A 130 -15.44 15.94 -0.51
N LYS A 131 -16.62 15.36 -0.66
CA LYS A 131 -17.85 16.02 -1.07
C LYS A 131 -18.87 15.95 0.03
N GLY A 132 -19.39 17.10 0.43
CA GLY A 132 -20.63 17.26 1.19
C GLY A 132 -21.73 17.87 0.32
N ASN A 133 -22.95 18.00 0.85
CA ASN A 133 -24.07 18.56 0.10
C ASN A 133 -23.85 20.01 -0.39
N GLN A 134 -22.98 20.76 0.26
CA GLN A 134 -22.73 22.17 -0.04
C GLN A 134 -21.26 22.52 -0.28
N ASP A 135 -20.34 21.65 0.12
CA ASP A 135 -18.91 21.90 0.07
C ASP A 135 -18.17 20.73 -0.58
N SER A 136 -17.19 21.02 -1.40
CA SER A 136 -16.20 20.04 -1.87
C SER A 136 -14.79 20.50 -1.52
N ALA A 137 -13.92 19.54 -1.20
CA ALA A 137 -12.53 19.80 -0.90
C ALA A 137 -11.66 18.82 -1.69
N GLU A 138 -10.52 19.30 -2.18
CA GLU A 138 -9.56 18.50 -2.94
C GLU A 138 -8.15 18.69 -2.36
N ALA A 139 -7.39 17.60 -2.28
CA ALA A 139 -5.97 17.62 -1.97
C ALA A 139 -5.19 16.83 -3.02
N SER A 140 -4.00 17.31 -3.37
CA SER A 140 -3.09 16.66 -4.30
C SER A 140 -1.73 16.32 -3.67
N SER A 141 -1.47 16.77 -2.45
CA SER A 141 -0.27 16.45 -1.70
C SER A 141 -0.57 15.37 -0.68
N ILE A 142 0.34 14.41 -0.55
CA ILE A 142 0.21 13.28 0.36
C ILE A 142 1.53 13.01 1.05
N SER A 143 1.46 12.71 2.34
CA SER A 143 2.58 12.26 3.17
C SER A 143 2.18 11.07 4.03
N GLY A 144 3.15 10.47 4.72
CA GLY A 144 2.88 9.40 5.67
C GLY A 144 3.56 8.08 5.34
N MET A 145 3.00 6.98 5.85
CA MET A 145 3.60 5.65 5.76
C MET A 145 2.56 4.54 5.93
N GLY A 146 2.81 3.41 5.28
CA GLY A 146 2.06 2.18 5.48
C GLY A 146 2.96 1.00 5.82
N TYR A 147 2.40 0.02 6.52
CA TYR A 147 3.04 -1.25 6.84
C TYR A 147 2.15 -2.39 6.38
N PHE A 148 2.76 -3.40 5.82
CA PHE A 148 2.09 -4.59 5.36
C PHE A 148 2.79 -5.83 5.91
N PHE A 149 2.01 -6.82 6.30
CA PHE A 149 2.46 -8.14 6.71
C PHE A 149 1.47 -9.19 6.19
N GLY A 150 1.96 -10.22 5.50
CA GLY A 150 1.12 -11.22 4.85
C GLY A 150 1.72 -12.64 4.92
N PRO A 151 1.31 -13.46 5.89
CA PRO A 151 1.51 -14.90 5.81
C PRO A 151 0.58 -15.52 4.77
N GLY A 152 1.03 -16.59 4.12
CA GLY A 152 0.22 -17.23 3.11
C GLY A 152 0.79 -18.54 2.57
N VAL A 153 0.21 -18.98 1.48
CA VAL A 153 0.64 -20.18 0.74
C VAL A 153 0.82 -19.85 -0.73
N ALA A 154 1.83 -20.44 -1.32
CA ALA A 154 2.03 -20.44 -2.77
C ALA A 154 1.78 -21.83 -3.33
N TYR A 155 1.07 -21.89 -4.45
CA TYR A 155 0.90 -23.07 -5.29
C TYR A 155 1.48 -22.80 -6.67
N GLY A 156 2.68 -23.29 -6.91
CA GLY A 156 3.43 -22.91 -8.11
C GLY A 156 3.70 -21.42 -8.17
N LYS A 157 3.08 -20.75 -9.14
CA LYS A 157 3.20 -19.29 -9.33
C LYS A 157 2.08 -18.47 -8.67
N MET A 158 1.02 -19.14 -8.21
CA MET A 158 -0.12 -18.47 -7.55
C MET A 158 0.12 -18.36 -6.05
N GLU A 159 -0.36 -17.29 -5.46
CA GLU A 159 -0.24 -17.00 -4.03
C GLU A 159 -1.61 -16.64 -3.45
N ILE A 160 -1.86 -17.15 -2.25
CA ILE A 160 -2.98 -16.72 -1.41
C ILE A 160 -2.38 -16.29 -0.09
N ILE A 161 -2.63 -15.06 0.31
CA ILE A 161 -2.13 -14.51 1.56
C ILE A 161 -3.27 -14.01 2.44
N LEU A 162 -3.11 -14.20 3.73
CA LEU A 162 -3.82 -13.45 4.74
C LEU A 162 -2.97 -12.22 5.02
N PHE A 163 -3.56 -11.03 5.02
CA PHE A 163 -2.76 -9.86 5.30
C PHE A 163 -3.30 -9.03 6.45
N TYR A 164 -2.36 -8.38 7.10
CA TYR A 164 -2.57 -7.25 7.99
C TYR A 164 -1.84 -6.05 7.39
N GLN A 165 -2.52 -4.91 7.33
CA GLN A 165 -1.86 -3.67 6.94
C GLN A 165 -2.39 -2.50 7.77
N ARG A 166 -1.48 -1.56 8.03
CA ARG A 166 -1.79 -0.30 8.69
C ARG A 166 -1.29 0.83 7.81
N ARG A 167 -2.12 1.84 7.61
CA ARG A 167 -1.77 3.06 6.89
C ARG A 167 -2.02 4.27 7.76
N ASN A 168 -1.06 5.18 7.74
CA ASN A 168 -1.17 6.51 8.29
C ASN A 168 -0.80 7.46 7.15
N LEU A 169 -1.80 7.95 6.42
CA LEU A 169 -1.62 8.84 5.27
C LEU A 169 -2.25 10.19 5.63
N SER A 170 -1.52 11.26 5.37
CA SER A 170 -2.01 12.63 5.49
C SER A 170 -2.15 13.23 4.10
N PHE A 171 -3.31 13.79 3.81
CA PHE A 171 -3.57 14.55 2.60
C PHE A 171 -3.56 16.02 2.98
N ASP A 172 -2.51 16.72 2.57
CA ASP A 172 -2.23 18.07 3.00
C ASP A 172 -2.98 19.08 2.13
N ASN A 173 -3.30 20.23 2.73
CA ASN A 173 -3.87 21.36 2.02
C ASN A 173 -5.21 21.11 1.31
N LEU A 174 -6.13 20.37 1.93
CA LEU A 174 -7.49 20.29 1.43
C LEU A 174 -8.09 21.69 1.30
N THR A 175 -8.38 22.11 0.08
CA THR A 175 -8.97 23.41 -0.19
C THR A 175 -10.48 23.25 -0.23
N VAL A 176 -11.18 23.78 0.75
CA VAL A 176 -12.64 23.82 0.73
C VAL A 176 -13.05 24.97 -0.21
N LEU A 177 -13.67 24.63 -1.32
CA LEU A 177 -13.96 25.56 -2.42
C LEU A 177 -14.89 26.74 -2.03
N ARG A 178 -15.71 26.60 -0.98
CA ARG A 178 -16.61 27.65 -0.50
C ARG A 178 -16.10 28.50 0.66
N LYS A 179 -15.25 27.97 1.51
CA LYS A 179 -14.84 28.68 2.76
C LYS A 179 -13.39 29.14 2.75
N GLY A 180 -12.60 28.80 1.74
CA GLY A 180 -11.19 29.18 1.65
C GLY A 180 -10.31 28.67 2.80
N LYS A 181 -10.82 27.75 3.63
CA LYS A 181 -10.07 27.11 4.69
C LYS A 181 -9.31 25.91 4.15
N ARG A 182 -8.02 25.88 4.44
CA ARG A 182 -7.18 24.71 4.19
C ARG A 182 -7.18 23.83 5.44
N GLN A 183 -7.44 22.57 5.28
CA GLN A 183 -7.41 21.59 6.37
C GLN A 183 -6.73 20.33 5.86
N ASP A 184 -5.86 19.74 6.68
CA ASP A 184 -5.26 18.46 6.40
C ASP A 184 -6.22 17.36 6.84
N VAL A 185 -6.31 16.29 6.05
CA VAL A 185 -7.10 15.11 6.41
C VAL A 185 -6.18 13.92 6.56
N ALA A 186 -6.13 13.35 7.74
CA ALA A 186 -5.39 12.13 8.01
C ALA A 186 -6.29 10.91 7.81
N LEU A 187 -5.86 9.99 6.95
CA LEU A 187 -6.48 8.69 6.76
C LEU A 187 -5.70 7.64 7.55
N HIS A 188 -6.25 7.23 8.68
CA HIS A 188 -5.71 6.16 9.50
C HIS A 188 -6.54 4.90 9.30
N SER A 189 -5.96 3.86 8.71
CA SER A 189 -6.65 2.59 8.54
C SER A 189 -5.82 1.41 9.04
N THR A 190 -6.53 0.45 9.63
CA THR A 190 -6.01 -0.87 9.93
C THR A 190 -6.89 -1.90 9.24
N GLU A 191 -6.31 -2.75 8.42
CA GLU A 191 -7.04 -3.64 7.54
C GLU A 191 -6.52 -5.07 7.67
N TYR A 192 -7.45 -6.01 7.60
CA TYR A 192 -7.20 -7.44 7.50
C TYR A 192 -7.95 -7.97 6.28
N GLY A 193 -7.35 -8.89 5.57
CA GLY A 193 -8.01 -9.42 4.38
C GLY A 193 -7.28 -10.56 3.70
N LEU A 194 -7.71 -10.82 2.48
CA LEU A 194 -7.16 -11.82 1.58
C LEU A 194 -6.47 -11.12 0.41
N GLY A 195 -5.29 -11.62 0.05
CA GLY A 195 -4.59 -11.23 -1.16
C GLY A 195 -4.44 -12.40 -2.10
N LEU A 196 -4.63 -12.13 -3.38
CA LEU A 196 -4.35 -13.06 -4.46
C LEU A 196 -3.17 -12.52 -5.28
N GLY A 197 -2.16 -13.36 -5.49
CA GLY A 197 -0.97 -12.98 -6.22
C GLY A 197 -0.56 -13.98 -7.28
N TYR A 198 0.24 -13.48 -8.21
CA TYR A 198 0.89 -14.28 -9.24
C TYR A 198 2.33 -13.80 -9.44
N THR A 199 3.26 -14.76 -9.44
CA THR A 199 4.70 -14.51 -9.67
C THR A 199 5.11 -15.04 -11.03
N PHE A 200 5.71 -14.18 -11.85
CA PHE A 200 6.16 -14.50 -13.21
C PHE A 200 7.57 -15.13 -13.24
#